data_980098e413d0c662e685b83386be2cca
#
_entry.id   980098e413d0c662e685b83386be2cca
#
_cell.length_a   1.000
_cell.length_b   1.000
_cell.length_c   1.000
_cell.angle_alpha   90.00
_cell.angle_beta   90.00
_cell.angle_gamma   90.00
#
_symmetry.space_group_name_H-M   'P 1'
#
loop_
_entity.id
_entity.type
_entity.pdbx_description
1 polymer ?
#
loop_
_entity_poly.entity_id
_entity_poly.type
_entity_poly.pdbx_seq_one_letter_code
_entity_poly.pdbx_strand_id
1 'polypeptide(L)'
;MIKLLHFADAHIDMANYGQHDAATGLPQRVVDFLKSLDFIVDTAINEKVDLVIFAGDAYRDRSPAPTFQREWGKRIMRLSRAKIPTLLLTGNHDVSPSQYRAHAIQEFETLSPDYIHVVSSLKLLSPKDLDGVAVQVVAIPWITRSGIVASLAADSSTEEDPQEVIEKALNDWLSQTISDLDPNLPTILTAHASIAGAKFGSEQTVKIGRDVVLPPGLVANPALDYVALGHIHRYQDLNLGSHPPVIYPGSIERVDFGEINEGKGFIIAEIEKGHTNYRWQELPIRRFLDYWVELDDLLGVNEKIFAALPASEEMAESIVRLTLIYPRDLETLIDEARIHDYFKGAFAFQLIKKPISEARTRLGDSFEASSMTPAELLELYWKRQHIEDQAERERLQKLAEELIAQSQIS
;
A
#
# COMPACT_ATOMS: atom_id res chain seq x y z
N MET A 1 2.36 -20.54 -26.11
CA MET A 1 1.48 -19.84 -25.15
C MET A 1 1.92 -20.22 -23.75
N ILE A 2 2.13 -19.24 -22.87
CA ILE A 2 2.52 -19.42 -21.46
C ILE A 2 1.37 -18.91 -20.60
N LYS A 3 0.91 -19.72 -19.65
CA LYS A 3 -0.11 -19.32 -18.69
C LYS A 3 0.56 -18.83 -17.39
N LEU A 4 0.44 -17.54 -17.11
CA LEU A 4 1.02 -16.86 -15.97
C LEU A 4 -0.03 -16.56 -14.90
N LEU A 5 0.31 -16.78 -13.62
CA LEU A 5 -0.38 -16.13 -12.50
C LEU A 5 0.52 -15.03 -11.92
N HIS A 6 0.01 -13.80 -11.81
CA HIS A 6 0.72 -12.66 -11.27
C HIS A 6 -0.05 -12.07 -10.09
N PHE A 7 0.62 -11.95 -8.94
CA PHE A 7 0.10 -11.28 -7.74
C PHE A 7 1.22 -10.51 -7.03
N ALA A 8 0.86 -9.59 -6.12
CA ALA A 8 1.78 -8.76 -5.37
C ALA A 8 1.20 -8.34 -4.02
N ASP A 9 1.99 -7.66 -3.21
CA ASP A 9 1.58 -6.91 -2.03
C ASP A 9 0.73 -7.77 -1.07
N ALA A 10 1.31 -8.92 -0.68
CA ALA A 10 0.63 -9.92 0.12
C ALA A 10 0.48 -9.53 1.60
N HIS A 11 1.43 -8.80 2.18
CA HIS A 11 1.40 -8.24 3.54
C HIS A 11 0.75 -9.13 4.59
N ILE A 12 1.06 -10.43 4.59
CA ILE A 12 0.33 -11.46 5.35
C ILE A 12 0.41 -11.32 6.88
N ASP A 13 1.29 -10.48 7.39
CA ASP A 13 1.48 -10.20 8.81
C ASP A 13 0.66 -8.99 9.30
N MET A 14 -0.26 -8.47 8.48
CA MET A 14 -1.18 -7.40 8.88
C MET A 14 -2.15 -7.88 9.96
N ALA A 15 -1.89 -7.48 11.19
CA ALA A 15 -2.65 -7.86 12.40
C ALA A 15 -3.58 -6.75 12.91
N ASN A 16 -3.92 -5.77 12.07
CA ASN A 16 -4.86 -4.71 12.40
C ASN A 16 -6.29 -5.26 12.43
N TYR A 17 -7.11 -4.72 13.33
CA TYR A 17 -8.52 -5.09 13.53
C TYR A 17 -8.77 -6.54 14.02
N GLY A 18 -9.81 -6.71 14.81
CA GLY A 18 -10.32 -8.00 15.26
C GLY A 18 -9.51 -8.66 16.38
N GLN A 19 -9.91 -9.87 16.69
CA GLN A 19 -9.36 -10.73 17.75
C GLN A 19 -8.48 -11.83 17.17
N HIS A 20 -7.93 -12.68 18.03
CA HIS A 20 -7.24 -13.88 17.61
C HIS A 20 -8.23 -14.99 17.27
N ASP A 21 -7.94 -15.72 16.21
CA ASP A 21 -8.67 -16.93 15.83
C ASP A 21 -8.39 -18.06 16.85
N ALA A 22 -9.46 -18.60 17.44
CA ALA A 22 -9.34 -19.59 18.51
C ALA A 22 -8.75 -20.93 18.03
N ALA A 23 -8.86 -21.26 16.74
CA ALA A 23 -8.38 -22.52 16.20
C ALA A 23 -6.89 -22.45 15.85
N THR A 24 -6.41 -21.33 15.36
CA THR A 24 -5.03 -21.17 14.89
C THR A 24 -4.15 -20.36 15.83
N GLY A 25 -4.74 -19.56 16.71
CA GLY A 25 -4.05 -18.58 17.57
C GLY A 25 -3.50 -17.37 16.81
N LEU A 26 -3.77 -17.25 15.51
CA LEU A 26 -3.35 -16.13 14.69
C LEU A 26 -4.33 -14.95 14.83
N PRO A 27 -3.86 -13.71 14.65
CA PRO A 27 -4.78 -12.58 14.44
C PRO A 27 -5.75 -12.88 13.31
N GLN A 28 -7.03 -12.63 13.49
CA GLN A 28 -8.03 -12.98 12.48
C GLN A 28 -7.83 -12.28 11.13
N ARG A 29 -7.28 -11.05 11.14
CA ARG A 29 -6.90 -10.38 9.88
C ARG A 29 -5.81 -11.14 9.13
N VAL A 30 -4.83 -11.67 9.85
CA VAL A 30 -3.81 -12.55 9.24
C VAL A 30 -4.48 -13.76 8.58
N VAL A 31 -5.49 -14.35 9.24
CA VAL A 31 -6.25 -15.47 8.66
C VAL A 31 -6.97 -15.04 7.37
N ASP A 32 -7.50 -13.82 7.28
CA ASP A 32 -8.12 -13.32 6.05
C ASP A 32 -7.09 -13.22 4.91
N PHE A 33 -5.92 -12.59 5.16
CA PHE A 33 -4.82 -12.52 4.18
C PHE A 33 -4.35 -13.91 3.73
N LEU A 34 -4.25 -14.85 4.68
CA LEU A 34 -3.86 -16.22 4.38
C LEU A 34 -4.92 -16.97 3.55
N LYS A 35 -6.22 -16.71 3.73
CA LYS A 35 -7.28 -17.25 2.88
C LYS A 35 -7.18 -16.72 1.45
N SER A 36 -6.91 -15.42 1.28
CA SER A 36 -6.68 -14.82 -0.03
C SER A 36 -5.47 -15.44 -0.72
N LEU A 37 -4.36 -15.63 0.00
CA LEU A 37 -3.17 -16.30 -0.53
C LEU A 37 -3.43 -17.79 -0.84
N ASP A 38 -4.19 -18.49 -0.01
CA ASP A 38 -4.60 -19.87 -0.30
C ASP A 38 -5.43 -19.96 -1.57
N PHE A 39 -6.37 -19.03 -1.79
CA PHE A 39 -7.16 -18.95 -3.02
C PHE A 39 -6.28 -18.74 -4.27
N ILE A 40 -5.27 -17.87 -4.18
CA ILE A 40 -4.30 -17.63 -5.26
C ILE A 40 -3.52 -18.91 -5.58
N VAL A 41 -2.95 -19.55 -4.55
CA VAL A 41 -2.17 -20.78 -4.70
C VAL A 41 -3.02 -21.93 -5.23
N ASP A 42 -4.24 -22.09 -4.71
CA ASP A 42 -5.20 -23.09 -5.21
C ASP A 42 -5.55 -22.88 -6.68
N THR A 43 -5.76 -21.61 -7.08
CA THR A 43 -6.02 -21.25 -8.47
C THR A 43 -4.84 -21.61 -9.36
N ALA A 44 -3.61 -21.27 -8.95
CA ALA A 44 -2.39 -21.61 -9.70
C ALA A 44 -2.29 -23.13 -9.96
N ILE A 45 -2.54 -23.93 -8.92
CA ILE A 45 -2.46 -25.40 -8.99
C ILE A 45 -3.61 -25.96 -9.86
N ASN A 46 -4.85 -25.51 -9.62
CA ASN A 46 -6.02 -26.04 -10.31
C ASN A 46 -6.02 -25.69 -11.81
N GLU A 47 -5.59 -24.48 -12.15
CA GLU A 47 -5.48 -24.01 -13.54
C GLU A 47 -4.19 -24.45 -14.21
N LYS A 48 -3.28 -25.13 -13.48
CA LYS A 48 -1.99 -25.64 -13.99
C LYS A 48 -1.22 -24.56 -14.73
N VAL A 49 -1.00 -23.42 -14.06
CA VAL A 49 -0.23 -22.33 -14.66
C VAL A 49 1.23 -22.76 -14.89
N ASP A 50 1.84 -22.24 -15.93
CA ASP A 50 3.23 -22.56 -16.29
C ASP A 50 4.24 -21.78 -15.43
N LEU A 51 3.84 -20.62 -14.91
CA LEU A 51 4.67 -19.73 -14.12
C LEU A 51 3.82 -18.94 -13.11
N VAL A 52 4.35 -18.74 -11.92
CA VAL A 52 3.83 -17.78 -10.95
C VAL A 52 4.85 -16.66 -10.77
N ILE A 53 4.41 -15.41 -10.85
CA ILE A 53 5.20 -14.23 -10.47
C ILE A 53 4.55 -13.56 -9.27
N PHE A 54 5.30 -13.51 -8.17
CA PHE A 54 5.03 -12.66 -7.02
C PHE A 54 5.89 -11.41 -7.13
N ALA A 55 5.26 -10.25 -7.34
CA ALA A 55 5.95 -9.01 -7.63
C ALA A 55 6.28 -8.18 -6.37
N GLY A 56 6.57 -8.83 -5.24
CA GLY A 56 7.13 -8.22 -4.02
C GLY A 56 6.14 -7.93 -2.91
N ASP A 57 6.67 -7.63 -1.73
CA ASP A 57 5.99 -7.31 -0.47
C ASP A 57 5.19 -8.50 0.12
N ALA A 58 5.92 -9.53 0.53
CA ALA A 58 5.34 -10.68 1.22
C ALA A 58 4.79 -10.32 2.60
N TYR A 59 5.48 -9.42 3.30
CA TYR A 59 5.14 -8.98 4.66
C TYR A 59 5.06 -7.46 4.71
N ARG A 60 4.37 -6.94 5.72
CA ARG A 60 4.36 -5.53 6.08
C ARG A 60 5.60 -5.15 6.88
N ASP A 61 6.01 -6.01 7.80
CA ASP A 61 7.20 -5.82 8.63
C ASP A 61 8.44 -6.36 7.91
N ARG A 62 9.50 -5.56 7.85
CA ARG A 62 10.81 -5.96 7.32
C ARG A 62 11.52 -7.06 8.12
N SER A 63 11.01 -7.36 9.31
CA SER A 63 11.48 -8.42 10.20
C SER A 63 10.29 -9.24 10.71
N PRO A 64 9.61 -9.97 9.83
CA PRO A 64 8.39 -10.68 10.17
C PRO A 64 8.67 -11.74 11.25
N ALA A 65 7.72 -11.92 12.17
CA ALA A 65 7.84 -12.97 13.17
C ALA A 65 7.88 -14.37 12.52
N PRO A 66 8.61 -15.34 13.10
CA PRO A 66 8.75 -16.69 12.54
C PRO A 66 7.42 -17.40 12.25
N THR A 67 6.37 -17.03 12.98
CA THR A 67 5.01 -17.55 12.75
C THR A 67 4.50 -17.16 11.35
N PHE A 68 4.69 -15.91 10.92
CA PHE A 68 4.26 -15.45 9.61
C PHE A 68 5.13 -16.02 8.50
N GLN A 69 6.45 -16.11 8.71
CA GLN A 69 7.36 -16.77 7.79
C GLN A 69 6.95 -18.24 7.55
N ARG A 70 6.60 -18.96 8.62
CA ARG A 70 6.05 -20.32 8.52
C ARG A 70 4.77 -20.38 7.69
N GLU A 71 3.83 -19.45 7.89
CA GLU A 71 2.56 -19.45 7.16
C GLU A 71 2.75 -19.11 5.68
N TRP A 72 3.64 -18.17 5.36
CA TRP A 72 4.05 -17.89 3.98
C TRP A 72 4.71 -19.11 3.35
N GLY A 73 5.73 -19.65 4.02
CA GLY A 73 6.49 -20.80 3.54
C GLY A 73 5.62 -22.02 3.23
N LYS A 74 4.62 -22.32 4.08
CA LYS A 74 3.67 -23.42 3.82
C LYS A 74 2.98 -23.27 2.46
N ARG A 75 2.61 -22.06 2.06
CA ARG A 75 1.86 -21.79 0.83
C ARG A 75 2.76 -21.79 -0.39
N ILE A 76 3.90 -21.15 -0.31
CA ILE A 76 4.89 -21.15 -1.39
C ILE A 76 5.38 -22.59 -1.66
N MET A 77 5.63 -23.39 -0.63
CA MET A 77 6.01 -24.78 -0.79
C MET A 77 4.91 -25.69 -1.40
N ARG A 78 3.65 -25.24 -1.47
CA ARG A 78 2.62 -25.96 -2.24
C ARG A 78 2.83 -25.80 -3.74
N LEU A 79 3.26 -24.61 -4.19
CA LEU A 79 3.63 -24.36 -5.60
C LEU A 79 4.85 -25.23 -6.00
N SER A 80 5.89 -25.25 -5.17
CA SER A 80 7.06 -26.12 -5.34
C SER A 80 6.66 -27.59 -5.51
N ARG A 81 5.85 -28.13 -4.58
CA ARG A 81 5.35 -29.50 -4.65
C ARG A 81 4.49 -29.79 -5.89
N ALA A 82 3.76 -28.78 -6.38
CA ALA A 82 3.00 -28.87 -7.61
C ALA A 82 3.89 -28.72 -8.86
N LYS A 83 5.21 -28.50 -8.68
CA LYS A 83 6.20 -28.28 -9.74
C LYS A 83 5.87 -27.07 -10.61
N ILE A 84 5.37 -26.01 -10.02
CA ILE A 84 5.07 -24.76 -10.70
C ILE A 84 6.21 -23.77 -10.43
N PRO A 85 7.02 -23.44 -11.44
CA PRO A 85 8.04 -22.40 -11.34
C PRO A 85 7.44 -21.11 -10.77
N THR A 86 8.06 -20.60 -9.72
CA THR A 86 7.55 -19.45 -8.96
C THR A 86 8.68 -18.47 -8.74
N LEU A 87 8.52 -17.27 -9.29
CA LEU A 87 9.45 -16.16 -9.11
C LEU A 87 8.96 -15.31 -7.93
N LEU A 88 9.82 -15.13 -6.94
CA LEU A 88 9.59 -14.29 -5.76
C LEU A 88 10.48 -13.04 -5.87
N LEU A 89 9.91 -11.91 -6.21
CA LEU A 89 10.61 -10.63 -6.26
C LEU A 89 10.63 -9.99 -4.87
N THR A 90 11.71 -9.33 -4.47
CA THR A 90 11.73 -8.57 -3.23
C THR A 90 11.11 -7.18 -3.41
N GLY A 91 10.19 -6.82 -2.51
CA GLY A 91 9.59 -5.49 -2.42
C GLY A 91 10.26 -4.59 -1.37
N ASN A 92 9.74 -3.38 -1.19
CA ASN A 92 10.31 -2.40 -0.24
C ASN A 92 10.09 -2.79 1.23
N HIS A 93 9.06 -3.56 1.51
CA HIS A 93 8.81 -4.11 2.84
C HIS A 93 9.61 -5.39 3.11
N ASP A 94 10.09 -6.08 2.08
CA ASP A 94 10.93 -7.26 2.26
C ASP A 94 12.39 -6.90 2.59
N VAL A 95 12.88 -5.75 2.10
CA VAL A 95 14.29 -5.34 2.21
C VAL A 95 14.57 -4.54 3.48
N SER A 96 15.57 -4.95 4.25
CA SER A 96 16.04 -4.19 5.42
C SER A 96 16.73 -2.89 5.00
N PRO A 97 16.51 -1.76 5.71
CA PRO A 97 17.27 -0.52 5.49
C PRO A 97 18.75 -0.64 5.89
N SER A 98 19.10 -1.64 6.69
CA SER A 98 20.47 -1.89 7.14
C SER A 98 21.21 -2.76 6.16
N GLN A 99 22.40 -2.32 5.72
CA GLN A 99 23.29 -3.12 4.88
C GLN A 99 23.64 -4.44 5.59
N TYR A 100 23.81 -5.52 4.81
CA TYR A 100 24.19 -6.87 5.26
C TYR A 100 23.12 -7.58 6.13
N ARG A 101 21.93 -7.04 6.29
CA ARG A 101 20.83 -7.75 6.93
C ARG A 101 20.01 -8.51 5.88
N ALA A 102 19.68 -9.76 6.21
CA ALA A 102 18.83 -10.60 5.37
C ALA A 102 17.50 -9.91 5.04
N HIS A 103 17.02 -10.06 3.82
CA HIS A 103 15.65 -9.67 3.45
C HIS A 103 14.63 -10.73 3.91
N ALA A 104 13.36 -10.35 3.99
CA ALA A 104 12.33 -11.12 4.67
C ALA A 104 12.03 -12.51 4.06
N ILE A 105 12.39 -12.73 2.78
CA ILE A 105 12.20 -14.00 2.06
C ILE A 105 13.52 -14.69 1.68
N GLN A 106 14.65 -14.30 2.31
CA GLN A 106 15.98 -14.84 1.97
C GLN A 106 16.17 -16.31 2.34
N GLU A 107 15.34 -16.84 3.22
CA GLU A 107 15.35 -18.27 3.52
C GLU A 107 15.15 -19.14 2.27
N PHE A 108 14.38 -18.69 1.30
CA PHE A 108 14.19 -19.43 0.04
C PHE A 108 15.43 -19.41 -0.84
N GLU A 109 16.24 -18.35 -0.83
CA GLU A 109 17.55 -18.35 -1.49
C GLU A 109 18.50 -19.36 -0.83
N THR A 110 18.51 -19.38 0.51
CA THR A 110 19.39 -20.24 1.31
C THR A 110 19.02 -21.72 1.20
N LEU A 111 17.73 -22.02 1.28
CA LEU A 111 17.20 -23.39 1.24
C LEU A 111 17.09 -23.92 -0.20
N SER A 112 17.00 -23.02 -1.19
CA SER A 112 16.90 -23.33 -2.61
C SER A 112 15.92 -24.45 -2.94
N PRO A 113 14.65 -24.37 -2.52
CA PRO A 113 13.69 -25.41 -2.85
C PRO A 113 13.41 -25.42 -4.36
N ASP A 114 13.19 -26.64 -4.90
CA ASP A 114 12.87 -26.82 -6.31
C ASP A 114 11.73 -25.93 -6.76
N TYR A 115 11.79 -25.34 -7.95
CA TYR A 115 10.78 -24.51 -8.58
C TYR A 115 10.52 -23.14 -7.88
N ILE A 116 11.35 -22.74 -6.90
CA ILE A 116 11.22 -21.43 -6.24
C ILE A 116 12.48 -20.62 -6.50
N HIS A 117 12.30 -19.46 -7.14
CA HIS A 117 13.37 -18.57 -7.56
C HIS A 117 13.19 -17.19 -6.93
N VAL A 118 14.10 -16.80 -6.05
CA VAL A 118 14.11 -15.47 -5.44
C VAL A 118 14.96 -14.52 -6.27
N VAL A 119 14.46 -13.30 -6.47
CA VAL A 119 15.20 -12.24 -7.16
C VAL A 119 15.26 -11.00 -6.26
N SER A 120 16.46 -10.72 -5.79
CA SER A 120 16.82 -9.60 -4.91
C SER A 120 17.77 -8.58 -5.57
N SER A 121 18.14 -8.80 -6.85
CA SER A 121 18.97 -7.88 -7.65
C SER A 121 18.48 -7.84 -9.10
N LEU A 122 18.90 -6.82 -9.86
CA LEU A 122 18.60 -6.72 -11.30
C LEU A 122 19.04 -7.98 -12.02
N LYS A 123 18.15 -8.60 -12.77
CA LYS A 123 18.46 -9.86 -13.45
C LYS A 123 17.61 -10.07 -14.71
N LEU A 124 18.23 -10.60 -15.76
CA LEU A 124 17.54 -11.26 -16.86
C LEU A 124 17.56 -12.77 -16.59
N LEU A 125 16.36 -13.38 -16.49
CA LEU A 125 16.20 -14.81 -16.33
C LEU A 125 15.85 -15.43 -17.70
N SER A 126 16.55 -16.50 -18.01
CA SER A 126 16.34 -17.33 -19.20
C SER A 126 15.41 -18.52 -18.87
N PRO A 127 14.95 -19.27 -19.88
CA PRO A 127 14.22 -20.52 -19.65
C PRO A 127 14.92 -21.52 -18.72
N LYS A 128 16.26 -21.51 -18.69
CA LYS A 128 17.05 -22.38 -17.78
C LYS A 128 16.89 -21.97 -16.31
N ASP A 129 16.75 -20.68 -16.06
CA ASP A 129 16.57 -20.13 -14.71
C ASP A 129 15.13 -20.32 -14.22
N LEU A 130 14.21 -20.77 -15.08
CA LEU A 130 12.77 -20.91 -14.83
C LEU A 130 12.29 -22.35 -15.14
N ASP A 131 13.09 -23.36 -14.77
CA ASP A 131 12.78 -24.78 -14.89
C ASP A 131 12.33 -25.24 -16.31
N GLY A 132 12.75 -24.51 -17.33
CA GLY A 132 12.45 -24.82 -18.74
C GLY A 132 11.21 -24.14 -19.30
N VAL A 133 10.53 -23.25 -18.56
CA VAL A 133 9.43 -22.44 -19.11
C VAL A 133 9.97 -21.56 -20.23
N ALA A 134 9.36 -21.66 -21.42
CA ALA A 134 9.83 -20.99 -22.64
C ALA A 134 9.52 -19.48 -22.63
N VAL A 135 10.04 -18.74 -21.67
CA VAL A 135 9.88 -17.32 -21.46
C VAL A 135 11.20 -16.72 -20.93
N GLN A 136 11.44 -15.45 -21.18
CA GLN A 136 12.49 -14.68 -20.53
C GLN A 136 11.87 -13.61 -19.65
N VAL A 137 12.46 -13.39 -18.47
CA VAL A 137 11.95 -12.45 -17.50
C VAL A 137 13.01 -11.42 -17.12
N VAL A 138 12.73 -10.14 -17.40
CA VAL A 138 13.51 -9.00 -16.88
C VAL A 138 12.98 -8.65 -15.51
N ALA A 139 13.78 -8.83 -14.47
CA ALA A 139 13.36 -8.65 -13.10
C ALA A 139 14.04 -7.45 -12.43
N ILE A 140 13.23 -6.54 -11.91
CA ILE A 140 13.60 -5.32 -11.19
C ILE A 140 13.01 -5.38 -9.78
N PRO A 141 13.71 -5.97 -8.79
CA PRO A 141 13.25 -5.96 -7.40
C PRO A 141 13.28 -4.54 -6.85
N TRP A 142 12.78 -4.35 -5.63
CA TRP A 142 12.97 -3.08 -4.94
C TRP A 142 14.45 -2.77 -4.76
N ILE A 143 14.86 -1.63 -5.26
CA ILE A 143 16.27 -1.27 -5.30
C ILE A 143 16.54 -0.15 -4.29
N THR A 144 17.42 -0.43 -3.34
CA THR A 144 17.97 0.59 -2.44
C THR A 144 19.08 1.38 -3.12
N ARG A 145 19.31 2.64 -2.72
CA ARG A 145 20.41 3.46 -3.24
C ARG A 145 21.76 2.74 -3.17
N SER A 146 22.05 2.10 -2.04
CA SER A 146 23.30 1.32 -1.87
C SER A 146 23.37 0.10 -2.79
N GLY A 147 22.25 -0.53 -3.09
CA GLY A 147 22.18 -1.67 -4.00
C GLY A 147 22.47 -1.29 -5.46
N ILE A 148 21.97 -0.14 -5.92
CA ILE A 148 22.26 0.35 -7.29
C ILE A 148 23.73 0.74 -7.45
N VAL A 149 24.27 1.52 -6.53
CA VAL A 149 25.69 1.90 -6.56
C VAL A 149 26.58 0.66 -6.59
N ALA A 150 26.23 -0.38 -5.85
CA ALA A 150 26.97 -1.65 -5.86
C ALA A 150 26.79 -2.46 -7.15
N SER A 151 25.57 -2.46 -7.75
CA SER A 151 25.25 -3.29 -8.92
C SER A 151 25.67 -2.67 -10.26
N LEU A 152 25.62 -1.32 -10.37
CA LEU A 152 25.81 -0.61 -11.63
C LEU A 152 27.13 0.15 -11.69
N ALA A 153 28.01 0.02 -10.66
CA ALA A 153 29.28 0.75 -10.55
C ALA A 153 29.13 2.26 -10.85
N ALA A 154 28.00 2.84 -10.41
CA ALA A 154 27.72 4.25 -10.63
C ALA A 154 28.80 5.10 -9.95
N ASP A 155 29.44 5.99 -10.71
CA ASP A 155 30.50 6.87 -10.22
C ASP A 155 29.88 7.88 -9.23
N SER A 156 30.16 7.71 -7.94
CA SER A 156 29.63 8.53 -6.86
C SER A 156 30.28 9.93 -6.76
N SER A 157 31.06 10.33 -7.75
CA SER A 157 31.87 11.55 -7.77
C SER A 157 31.16 12.77 -8.41
N THR A 158 29.91 12.64 -8.87
CA THR A 158 29.19 13.74 -9.52
C THR A 158 28.36 14.56 -8.52
N GLU A 159 28.28 15.88 -8.72
CA GLU A 159 27.40 16.81 -7.98
C GLU A 159 25.90 16.64 -8.34
N GLU A 160 25.53 15.63 -9.11
CA GLU A 160 24.17 15.33 -9.55
C GLU A 160 23.30 14.78 -8.40
N ASP A 161 21.99 15.01 -8.46
CA ASP A 161 21.05 14.42 -7.49
C ASP A 161 21.19 12.88 -7.53
N PRO A 162 21.50 12.23 -6.41
CA PRO A 162 21.66 10.77 -6.36
C PRO A 162 20.45 10.00 -6.91
N GLN A 163 19.26 10.60 -6.88
CA GLN A 163 18.04 10.00 -7.45
C GLN A 163 18.09 9.97 -8.99
N GLU A 164 18.53 11.06 -9.63
CA GLU A 164 18.66 11.13 -11.10
C GLU A 164 19.72 10.16 -11.62
N VAL A 165 20.84 10.02 -10.90
CA VAL A 165 21.88 9.04 -11.23
C VAL A 165 21.35 7.60 -11.20
N ILE A 166 20.56 7.28 -10.18
CA ILE A 166 19.92 5.96 -10.01
C ILE A 166 18.93 5.69 -11.15
N GLU A 167 18.03 6.63 -11.42
CA GLU A 167 17.01 6.49 -12.47
C GLU A 167 17.67 6.35 -13.85
N LYS A 168 18.69 7.13 -14.13
CA LYS A 168 19.47 7.02 -15.38
C LYS A 168 20.16 5.66 -15.52
N ALA A 169 20.87 5.23 -14.49
CA ALA A 169 21.59 3.96 -14.52
C ALA A 169 20.63 2.75 -14.71
N LEU A 170 19.44 2.80 -14.07
CA LEU A 170 18.42 1.78 -14.25
C LEU A 170 17.82 1.81 -15.65
N ASN A 171 17.57 3.00 -16.21
CA ASN A 171 17.07 3.18 -17.56
C ASN A 171 18.07 2.65 -18.60
N ASP A 172 19.36 2.94 -18.42
CA ASP A 172 20.43 2.47 -19.29
C ASP A 172 20.54 0.94 -19.22
N TRP A 173 20.53 0.35 -18.02
CA TRP A 173 20.54 -1.09 -17.83
C TRP A 173 19.34 -1.77 -18.48
N LEU A 174 18.13 -1.24 -18.28
CA LEU A 174 16.93 -1.83 -18.85
C LEU A 174 16.91 -1.72 -20.38
N SER A 175 17.34 -0.58 -20.93
CA SER A 175 17.44 -0.38 -22.38
C SER A 175 18.44 -1.36 -23.01
N GLN A 176 19.59 -1.57 -22.37
CA GLN A 176 20.57 -2.56 -22.82
C GLN A 176 20.01 -3.97 -22.71
N THR A 177 19.38 -4.32 -21.57
CA THR A 177 18.79 -5.64 -21.36
C THR A 177 17.72 -5.93 -22.41
N ILE A 178 16.87 -4.96 -22.75
CA ILE A 178 15.85 -5.11 -23.81
C ILE A 178 16.48 -5.35 -25.17
N SER A 179 17.63 -4.73 -25.47
CA SER A 179 18.32 -4.94 -26.75
C SER A 179 18.95 -6.34 -26.86
N ASP A 180 19.26 -6.97 -25.74
CA ASP A 180 19.89 -8.30 -25.66
C ASP A 180 18.86 -9.46 -25.56
N LEU A 181 17.56 -9.17 -25.61
CA LEU A 181 16.48 -10.18 -25.54
C LEU A 181 16.47 -11.10 -26.76
N ASP A 182 16.16 -12.39 -26.56
CA ASP A 182 15.86 -13.31 -27.65
C ASP A 182 14.52 -12.92 -28.29
N PRO A 183 14.49 -12.50 -29.56
CA PRO A 183 13.28 -12.06 -30.22
C PRO A 183 12.23 -13.18 -30.44
N ASN A 184 12.64 -14.44 -30.29
CA ASN A 184 11.76 -15.59 -30.46
C ASN A 184 11.02 -16.00 -29.20
N LEU A 185 11.45 -15.52 -28.03
CA LEU A 185 10.84 -15.84 -26.75
C LEU A 185 9.87 -14.74 -26.31
N PRO A 186 8.73 -15.09 -25.72
CA PRO A 186 7.92 -14.13 -24.98
C PRO A 186 8.76 -13.50 -23.87
N THR A 187 8.55 -12.20 -23.61
CA THR A 187 9.29 -11.44 -22.61
C THR A 187 8.37 -10.83 -21.60
N ILE A 188 8.60 -11.14 -20.33
CA ILE A 188 7.93 -10.52 -19.19
C ILE A 188 8.90 -9.57 -18.51
N LEU A 189 8.48 -8.34 -18.23
CA LEU A 189 9.16 -7.49 -17.25
C LEU A 189 8.40 -7.62 -15.92
N THR A 190 9.10 -7.87 -14.82
CA THR A 190 8.51 -7.77 -13.48
C THR A 190 9.27 -6.75 -12.65
N ALA A 191 8.53 -5.87 -11.95
CA ALA A 191 9.14 -4.83 -11.14
C ALA A 191 8.34 -4.56 -9.87
N HIS A 192 9.05 -4.30 -8.77
CA HIS A 192 8.45 -3.71 -7.58
C HIS A 192 8.88 -2.24 -7.52
N ALA A 193 8.09 -1.37 -8.13
CA ALA A 193 8.44 0.03 -8.34
C ALA A 193 7.21 0.90 -8.64
N SER A 194 7.36 2.22 -8.49
CA SER A 194 6.40 3.20 -8.97
C SER A 194 6.58 3.45 -10.46
N ILE A 195 5.49 3.59 -11.20
CA ILE A 195 5.48 4.06 -12.60
C ILE A 195 4.89 5.46 -12.64
N ALA A 196 5.50 6.38 -13.40
CA ALA A 196 4.96 7.74 -13.54
C ALA A 196 3.54 7.71 -14.14
N GLY A 197 2.59 8.38 -13.49
CA GLY A 197 1.18 8.39 -13.87
C GLY A 197 0.32 7.31 -13.23
N ALA A 198 0.87 6.38 -12.49
CA ALA A 198 0.09 5.42 -11.71
C ALA A 198 -0.69 6.10 -10.57
N LYS A 199 -1.87 5.57 -10.27
CA LYS A 199 -2.74 6.07 -9.20
C LYS A 199 -2.48 5.29 -7.92
N PHE A 200 -2.00 5.97 -6.90
CA PHE A 200 -1.81 5.42 -5.57
C PHE A 200 -3.14 5.31 -4.82
N GLY A 201 -3.25 4.34 -3.91
CA GLY A 201 -4.30 4.26 -2.89
C GLY A 201 -3.86 4.95 -1.59
N SER A 202 -4.19 4.33 -0.45
CA SER A 202 -3.81 4.83 0.88
C SER A 202 -2.31 4.75 1.19
N GLU A 203 -1.56 3.91 0.48
CA GLU A 203 -0.11 3.73 0.62
C GLU A 203 0.69 5.02 0.36
N GLN A 204 0.11 6.00 -0.36
CA GLN A 204 0.74 7.30 -0.64
C GLN A 204 1.13 8.08 0.62
N THR A 205 0.49 7.80 1.76
CA THR A 205 0.79 8.44 3.05
C THR A 205 2.05 7.90 3.74
N VAL A 206 2.60 6.79 3.26
CA VAL A 206 3.75 6.07 3.86
C VAL A 206 4.99 6.17 2.96
N LYS A 207 5.23 7.32 2.32
CA LYS A 207 6.48 7.54 1.57
C LYS A 207 7.68 7.57 2.52
N ILE A 208 8.32 6.43 2.70
CA ILE A 208 9.62 6.31 3.37
C ILE A 208 10.72 6.45 2.31
N GLY A 209 11.12 7.68 2.04
CA GLY A 209 12.16 7.99 1.06
C GLY A 209 11.62 8.40 -0.31
N ARG A 210 12.55 8.70 -1.24
CA ARG A 210 12.21 8.93 -2.66
C ARG A 210 12.19 7.58 -3.37
N ASP A 211 11.02 7.13 -3.80
CA ASP A 211 10.85 5.91 -4.60
C ASP A 211 11.51 6.09 -5.97
N VAL A 212 12.07 5.01 -6.48
CA VAL A 212 12.51 4.97 -7.88
C VAL A 212 11.27 4.94 -8.76
N VAL A 213 11.15 5.92 -9.65
CA VAL A 213 10.02 6.04 -10.57
C VAL A 213 10.47 5.67 -11.97
N LEU A 214 9.89 4.62 -12.53
CA LEU A 214 10.16 4.21 -13.91
C LEU A 214 9.31 5.01 -14.90
N PRO A 215 9.89 5.46 -16.03
CA PRO A 215 9.13 6.16 -17.06
C PRO A 215 8.18 5.20 -17.79
N PRO A 216 6.94 5.63 -18.11
CA PRO A 216 5.94 4.76 -18.76
C PRO A 216 6.41 4.20 -20.11
N GLY A 217 7.12 4.99 -20.90
CA GLY A 217 7.62 4.57 -22.22
C GLY A 217 8.62 3.41 -22.16
N LEU A 218 9.28 3.20 -21.05
CA LEU A 218 10.22 2.12 -20.86
C LEU A 218 9.51 0.79 -20.56
N VAL A 219 8.48 0.85 -19.71
CA VAL A 219 7.69 -0.33 -19.34
C VAL A 219 6.65 -0.69 -20.41
N ALA A 220 6.17 0.28 -21.19
CA ALA A 220 5.30 0.04 -22.35
C ALA A 220 6.10 -0.25 -23.64
N ASN A 221 7.33 -0.79 -23.53
CA ASN A 221 8.17 -1.11 -24.68
C ASN A 221 7.59 -2.27 -25.50
N PRO A 222 7.45 -2.13 -26.84
CA PRO A 222 6.89 -3.19 -27.69
C PRO A 222 7.69 -4.50 -27.73
N ALA A 223 8.94 -4.53 -27.28
CA ALA A 223 9.74 -5.75 -27.15
C ALA A 223 9.26 -6.65 -26.00
N LEU A 224 8.50 -6.09 -25.06
CA LEU A 224 7.88 -6.80 -23.95
C LEU A 224 6.51 -7.35 -24.35
N ASP A 225 6.13 -8.47 -23.76
CA ASP A 225 4.82 -9.10 -24.01
C ASP A 225 3.87 -8.94 -22.82
N TYR A 226 4.40 -8.75 -21.60
CA TYR A 226 3.64 -8.50 -20.39
C TYR A 226 4.51 -7.77 -19.35
N VAL A 227 3.89 -6.88 -18.56
CA VAL A 227 4.59 -6.18 -17.47
C VAL A 227 3.85 -6.43 -16.15
N ALA A 228 4.50 -7.17 -15.26
CA ALA A 228 4.01 -7.59 -13.96
C ALA A 228 4.57 -6.67 -12.85
N LEU A 229 3.74 -5.78 -12.30
CA LEU A 229 4.14 -4.78 -11.33
C LEU A 229 3.61 -5.10 -9.91
N GLY A 230 4.35 -4.73 -8.87
CA GLY A 230 3.94 -4.66 -7.48
C GLY A 230 4.24 -3.28 -6.89
N HIS A 231 3.92 -3.06 -5.60
CA HIS A 231 4.08 -1.82 -4.85
C HIS A 231 2.81 -0.98 -4.72
N ILE A 232 1.96 -0.91 -5.74
CA ILE A 232 0.72 -0.14 -5.69
C ILE A 232 -0.45 -1.09 -5.43
N HIS A 233 -1.14 -0.87 -4.31
CA HIS A 233 -2.21 -1.75 -3.82
C HIS A 233 -3.50 -1.69 -4.64
N ARG A 234 -3.62 -0.71 -5.55
CA ARG A 234 -4.77 -0.54 -6.41
C ARG A 234 -4.58 -1.25 -7.74
N TYR A 235 -5.54 -2.13 -8.12
CA TYR A 235 -5.57 -2.71 -9.45
C TYR A 235 -5.66 -1.63 -10.55
N GLN A 236 -4.75 -1.69 -11.52
CA GLN A 236 -4.78 -0.84 -12.70
C GLN A 236 -3.95 -1.41 -13.84
N ASP A 237 -4.40 -1.16 -15.07
CA ASP A 237 -3.62 -1.32 -16.30
C ASP A 237 -3.20 0.06 -16.80
N LEU A 238 -1.91 0.31 -16.84
CA LEU A 238 -1.34 1.60 -17.27
C LEU A 238 -1.24 1.73 -18.80
N ASN A 239 -1.49 0.66 -19.54
CA ASN A 239 -1.41 0.62 -21.01
C ASN A 239 -2.70 0.02 -21.62
N LEU A 240 -3.83 0.29 -20.99
CA LEU A 240 -5.14 -0.30 -21.31
C LEU A 240 -5.47 -0.19 -22.81
N GLY A 241 -5.80 -1.34 -23.42
CA GLY A 241 -6.13 -1.43 -24.85
C GLY A 241 -4.92 -1.39 -25.78
N SER A 242 -3.70 -1.40 -25.25
CA SER A 242 -2.45 -1.42 -26.01
C SER A 242 -1.57 -2.61 -25.59
N HIS A 243 -0.45 -2.82 -26.29
CA HIS A 243 0.50 -3.87 -26.01
C HIS A 243 1.88 -3.27 -25.68
N PRO A 244 2.60 -3.81 -24.68
CA PRO A 244 2.19 -4.85 -23.72
C PRO A 244 1.20 -4.34 -22.68
N PRO A 245 0.36 -5.20 -22.06
CA PRO A 245 -0.34 -4.85 -20.83
C PRO A 245 0.64 -4.52 -19.71
N VAL A 246 0.39 -3.41 -18.96
CA VAL A 246 1.25 -2.94 -17.87
C VAL A 246 0.43 -2.90 -16.59
N ILE A 247 0.57 -3.94 -15.76
CA ILE A 247 -0.44 -4.28 -14.74
C ILE A 247 0.12 -4.21 -13.32
N TYR A 248 -0.55 -3.43 -12.47
CA TYR A 248 -0.56 -3.63 -11.02
C TYR A 248 -1.77 -4.51 -10.65
N PRO A 249 -1.62 -5.69 -10.07
CA PRO A 249 -2.76 -6.53 -9.68
C PRO A 249 -3.50 -5.98 -8.47
N GLY A 250 -2.86 -5.10 -7.70
CA GLY A 250 -3.25 -4.66 -6.39
C GLY A 250 -2.80 -5.61 -5.29
N SER A 251 -3.04 -5.22 -4.03
CA SER A 251 -2.80 -6.10 -2.88
C SER A 251 -3.84 -7.23 -2.81
N ILE A 252 -3.50 -8.32 -2.10
CA ILE A 252 -4.38 -9.49 -2.01
C ILE A 252 -5.53 -9.34 -0.99
N GLU A 253 -5.49 -8.30 -0.16
CA GLU A 253 -6.53 -7.96 0.82
C GLU A 253 -6.47 -6.45 1.11
N ARG A 254 -7.53 -5.85 1.60
CA ARG A 254 -7.52 -4.45 2.04
C ARG A 254 -6.64 -4.26 3.27
N VAL A 255 -5.74 -3.31 3.21
CA VAL A 255 -4.84 -2.98 4.32
C VAL A 255 -5.55 -2.09 5.34
N ASP A 256 -6.31 -1.09 4.89
CA ASP A 256 -7.02 -0.14 5.73
C ASP A 256 -8.29 0.43 5.07
N PHE A 257 -8.93 1.40 5.75
CA PHE A 257 -10.13 2.08 5.26
C PHE A 257 -9.89 2.98 4.03
N GLY A 258 -8.66 3.34 3.71
CA GLY A 258 -8.34 4.09 2.49
C GLY A 258 -8.62 3.29 1.22
N GLU A 259 -8.64 1.96 1.34
CA GLU A 259 -8.88 1.02 0.25
C GLU A 259 -10.33 0.50 0.18
N ILE A 260 -11.27 1.12 0.91
CA ILE A 260 -12.66 0.64 1.05
C ILE A 260 -13.38 0.42 -0.28
N ASN A 261 -13.08 1.26 -1.29
CA ASN A 261 -13.70 1.22 -2.61
C ASN A 261 -12.91 0.39 -3.63
N GLU A 262 -11.86 -0.31 -3.18
CA GLU A 262 -11.00 -1.10 -4.04
C GLU A 262 -11.37 -2.58 -3.97
N GLY A 263 -11.53 -3.22 -5.13
CA GLY A 263 -11.46 -4.67 -5.23
C GLY A 263 -10.02 -5.13 -5.06
N LYS A 264 -9.82 -6.34 -4.60
CA LYS A 264 -8.51 -6.99 -4.44
C LYS A 264 -8.46 -8.27 -5.25
N GLY A 265 -7.31 -8.57 -5.85
CA GLY A 265 -7.25 -9.67 -6.78
C GLY A 265 -5.85 -9.97 -7.30
N PHE A 266 -5.81 -10.78 -8.33
CA PHE A 266 -4.60 -11.19 -9.02
C PHE A 266 -4.89 -11.36 -10.52
N ILE A 267 -3.85 -11.55 -11.31
CA ILE A 267 -3.97 -11.72 -12.76
C ILE A 267 -3.71 -13.17 -13.18
N ILE A 268 -4.50 -13.64 -14.12
CA ILE A 268 -4.16 -14.78 -14.96
C ILE A 268 -3.96 -14.24 -16.37
N ALA A 269 -2.80 -14.49 -16.95
CA ALA A 269 -2.45 -14.05 -18.30
C ALA A 269 -2.03 -15.24 -19.16
N GLU A 270 -2.43 -15.19 -20.45
CA GLU A 270 -2.00 -16.10 -21.49
C GLU A 270 -1.11 -15.29 -22.45
N ILE A 271 0.18 -15.64 -22.47
CA ILE A 271 1.23 -14.85 -23.11
C ILE A 271 1.81 -15.62 -24.29
N GLU A 272 1.82 -15.00 -25.43
CA GLU A 272 2.56 -15.40 -26.64
C GLU A 272 3.42 -14.22 -27.09
N LYS A 273 4.42 -14.49 -27.92
CA LYS A 273 5.23 -13.40 -28.48
C LYS A 273 4.36 -12.46 -29.30
N GLY A 274 4.35 -11.19 -28.94
CA GLY A 274 3.57 -10.13 -29.58
C GLY A 274 2.08 -10.12 -29.22
N HIS A 275 1.61 -11.01 -28.35
CA HIS A 275 0.20 -11.05 -27.97
C HIS A 275 0.00 -11.55 -26.54
N THR A 276 -0.83 -10.84 -25.76
CA THR A 276 -1.19 -11.23 -24.39
C THR A 276 -2.67 -10.99 -24.15
N ASN A 277 -3.35 -12.04 -23.68
CA ASN A 277 -4.67 -11.94 -23.08
C ASN A 277 -4.54 -12.08 -21.58
N TYR A 278 -5.29 -11.30 -20.82
CA TYR A 278 -5.30 -11.41 -19.37
C TYR A 278 -6.71 -11.20 -18.80
N ARG A 279 -6.92 -11.73 -17.60
CA ARG A 279 -8.07 -11.41 -16.76
C ARG A 279 -7.64 -11.12 -15.35
N TRP A 280 -8.27 -10.14 -14.74
CA TRP A 280 -8.17 -9.90 -13.32
C TRP A 280 -9.19 -10.78 -12.59
N GLN A 281 -8.70 -11.53 -11.61
CA GLN A 281 -9.51 -12.43 -10.79
C GLN A 281 -9.70 -11.79 -9.42
N GLU A 282 -10.95 -11.41 -9.11
CA GLU A 282 -11.28 -10.82 -7.82
C GLU A 282 -11.24 -11.88 -6.70
N LEU A 283 -10.74 -11.46 -5.54
CA LEU A 283 -10.67 -12.25 -4.31
C LEU A 283 -11.88 -11.99 -3.41
N PRO A 284 -12.39 -13.03 -2.72
CA PRO A 284 -13.50 -12.88 -1.78
C PRO A 284 -12.99 -12.29 -0.45
N ILE A 285 -12.75 -10.99 -0.43
CA ILE A 285 -12.20 -10.27 0.70
C ILE A 285 -13.26 -9.81 1.68
N ARG A 286 -12.83 -9.50 2.93
CA ARG A 286 -13.71 -8.98 3.97
C ARG A 286 -14.20 -7.57 3.64
N ARG A 287 -15.47 -7.29 3.89
CA ARG A 287 -16.06 -5.97 3.67
C ARG A 287 -15.58 -4.97 4.72
N PHE A 288 -15.27 -3.77 4.27
CA PHE A 288 -15.07 -2.58 5.08
C PHE A 288 -16.29 -1.67 4.90
N LEU A 289 -16.81 -1.13 5.99
CA LEU A 289 -17.97 -0.23 6.00
C LEU A 289 -17.62 1.02 6.82
N ASP A 290 -17.79 2.19 6.24
CA ASP A 290 -17.42 3.48 6.84
C ASP A 290 -18.65 4.39 6.90
N TYR A 291 -19.10 4.71 8.09
CA TYR A 291 -20.26 5.55 8.32
C TYR A 291 -19.86 6.85 8.98
N TRP A 292 -20.46 7.94 8.53
CA TRP A 292 -20.26 9.28 9.06
C TRP A 292 -21.60 9.83 9.48
N VAL A 293 -21.71 10.27 10.74
CA VAL A 293 -22.93 10.86 11.29
C VAL A 293 -22.59 12.21 11.90
N GLU A 294 -23.25 13.23 11.40
CA GLU A 294 -23.18 14.58 11.95
C GLU A 294 -24.36 14.83 12.88
N LEU A 295 -24.06 15.31 14.07
CA LEU A 295 -25.03 15.64 15.12
C LEU A 295 -25.01 17.15 15.34
N ASP A 296 -26.17 17.78 15.26
CA ASP A 296 -26.31 19.23 15.23
C ASP A 296 -27.14 19.77 16.39
N ASP A 297 -27.90 18.90 17.10
CA ASP A 297 -28.79 19.32 18.14
C ASP A 297 -28.86 18.32 19.33
N LEU A 298 -29.33 18.80 20.50
CA LEU A 298 -29.39 18.06 21.75
C LEU A 298 -30.50 16.99 21.78
N LEU A 299 -31.50 17.06 20.87
CA LEU A 299 -32.66 16.19 20.90
C LEU A 299 -32.42 14.91 20.10
N GLY A 300 -32.64 13.77 20.76
CA GLY A 300 -32.62 12.47 20.09
C GLY A 300 -31.29 12.07 19.53
N VAL A 301 -30.15 12.41 20.19
CA VAL A 301 -28.79 12.15 19.75
C VAL A 301 -28.59 10.69 19.34
N ASN A 302 -28.97 9.75 20.22
CA ASN A 302 -28.79 8.33 19.93
C ASN A 302 -29.76 7.83 18.86
N GLU A 303 -30.99 8.31 18.81
CA GLU A 303 -31.97 7.99 17.78
C GLU A 303 -31.47 8.42 16.38
N LYS A 304 -30.87 9.62 16.27
CA LYS A 304 -30.25 10.09 15.02
C LYS A 304 -29.09 9.19 14.59
N ILE A 305 -28.23 8.77 15.52
CA ILE A 305 -27.11 7.86 15.22
C ILE A 305 -27.65 6.56 14.63
N PHE A 306 -28.59 5.90 15.31
CA PHE A 306 -29.10 4.60 14.84
C PHE A 306 -29.97 4.70 13.58
N ALA A 307 -30.69 5.80 13.38
CA ALA A 307 -31.47 6.03 12.16
C ALA A 307 -30.61 6.21 10.91
N ALA A 308 -29.35 6.65 11.07
CA ALA A 308 -28.39 6.81 9.98
C ALA A 308 -27.64 5.52 9.63
N LEU A 309 -27.82 4.44 10.40
CA LEU A 309 -27.12 3.17 10.22
C LEU A 309 -28.04 2.12 9.58
N PRO A 310 -27.51 1.22 8.72
CA PRO A 310 -28.26 0.07 8.26
C PRO A 310 -28.53 -0.91 9.42
N ALA A 311 -29.36 -1.92 9.19
CA ALA A 311 -29.62 -2.96 10.19
C ALA A 311 -28.32 -3.67 10.62
N SER A 312 -28.23 -4.05 11.90
CA SER A 312 -26.99 -4.65 12.46
C SER A 312 -26.57 -5.93 11.73
N GLU A 313 -27.54 -6.70 11.19
CA GLU A 313 -27.32 -7.92 10.44
C GLU A 313 -26.60 -7.67 9.10
N GLU A 314 -26.80 -6.52 8.48
CA GLU A 314 -26.15 -6.15 7.22
C GLU A 314 -24.65 -5.88 7.38
N MET A 315 -24.24 -5.58 8.62
CA MET A 315 -22.85 -5.30 8.98
C MET A 315 -22.13 -6.54 9.54
N ALA A 316 -22.82 -7.68 9.63
CA ALA A 316 -22.24 -8.92 10.13
C ALA A 316 -20.95 -9.28 9.39
N GLU A 317 -19.95 -9.78 10.13
CA GLU A 317 -18.64 -10.19 9.63
C GLU A 317 -17.84 -9.09 8.88
N SER A 318 -18.29 -7.83 8.91
CA SER A 318 -17.60 -6.70 8.29
C SER A 318 -16.70 -5.97 9.29
N ILE A 319 -15.68 -5.28 8.81
CA ILE A 319 -14.93 -4.29 9.58
C ILE A 319 -15.66 -2.96 9.44
N VAL A 320 -16.14 -2.42 10.55
CA VAL A 320 -16.99 -1.23 10.54
C VAL A 320 -16.31 -0.09 11.27
N ARG A 321 -16.32 1.09 10.67
CA ARG A 321 -15.94 2.35 11.29
C ARG A 321 -17.13 3.28 11.33
N LEU A 322 -17.42 3.82 12.51
CA LEU A 322 -18.39 4.90 12.69
C LEU A 322 -17.66 6.15 13.14
N THR A 323 -17.76 7.21 12.37
CA THR A 323 -17.25 8.53 12.72
C THR A 323 -18.41 9.43 13.10
N LEU A 324 -18.41 9.92 14.35
CA LEU A 324 -19.35 10.90 14.83
C LEU A 324 -18.71 12.29 14.82
N ILE A 325 -19.37 13.26 14.18
CA ILE A 325 -18.99 14.67 14.18
C ILE A 325 -20.06 15.42 14.98
N TYR A 326 -19.69 16.12 16.04
CA TYR A 326 -20.67 16.69 16.96
C TYR A 326 -20.12 17.88 17.73
N PRO A 327 -20.97 18.87 18.13
CA PRO A 327 -20.63 19.88 19.13
C PRO A 327 -20.21 19.24 20.46
N ARG A 328 -19.19 19.77 21.10
CA ARG A 328 -18.54 19.16 22.28
C ARG A 328 -19.50 18.91 23.47
N ASP A 329 -20.53 19.72 23.61
CA ASP A 329 -21.59 19.60 24.64
C ASP A 329 -22.49 18.39 24.46
N LEU A 330 -22.53 17.78 23.28
CA LEU A 330 -23.22 16.52 23.01
C LEU A 330 -22.46 15.27 23.48
N GLU A 331 -21.20 15.38 23.82
CA GLU A 331 -20.34 14.21 24.11
C GLU A 331 -20.90 13.32 25.22
N THR A 332 -21.48 13.93 26.26
CA THR A 332 -22.07 13.20 27.40
C THR A 332 -23.39 12.53 27.07
N LEU A 333 -24.05 12.89 25.98
CA LEU A 333 -25.34 12.32 25.54
C LEU A 333 -25.14 11.10 24.61
N ILE A 334 -23.94 10.85 24.11
CA ILE A 334 -23.65 9.71 23.26
C ILE A 334 -23.54 8.44 24.10
N ASP A 335 -24.45 7.50 23.86
CA ASP A 335 -24.48 6.19 24.53
C ASP A 335 -23.51 5.22 23.78
N GLU A 336 -22.23 5.29 24.13
CA GLU A 336 -21.20 4.43 23.55
C GLU A 336 -21.47 2.94 23.80
N ALA A 337 -22.02 2.58 24.96
CA ALA A 337 -22.33 1.20 25.30
C ALA A 337 -23.38 0.61 24.35
N ARG A 338 -24.44 1.37 24.07
CA ARG A 338 -25.47 0.99 23.11
C ARG A 338 -24.96 0.92 21.69
N ILE A 339 -24.06 1.84 21.32
CA ILE A 339 -23.37 1.81 20.01
C ILE A 339 -22.54 0.52 19.89
N HIS A 340 -21.70 0.20 20.87
CA HIS A 340 -20.91 -1.04 20.85
C HIS A 340 -21.78 -2.29 20.81
N ASP A 341 -22.92 -2.32 21.52
CA ASP A 341 -23.85 -3.47 21.45
C ASP A 341 -24.49 -3.60 20.06
N TYR A 342 -24.79 -2.48 19.40
CA TYR A 342 -25.32 -2.49 18.03
C TYR A 342 -24.38 -3.12 17.02
N PHE A 343 -23.08 -2.92 17.17
CA PHE A 343 -22.04 -3.46 16.27
C PHE A 343 -21.42 -4.79 16.74
N LYS A 344 -21.98 -5.45 17.77
CA LYS A 344 -21.41 -6.70 18.29
C LYS A 344 -21.35 -7.86 17.28
N GLY A 345 -22.18 -7.83 16.23
CA GLY A 345 -22.16 -8.80 15.13
C GLY A 345 -21.11 -8.49 14.06
N ALA A 346 -20.52 -7.31 14.08
CA ALA A 346 -19.41 -6.97 13.18
C ALA A 346 -18.15 -7.76 13.56
N PHE A 347 -17.31 -8.01 12.59
CA PHE A 347 -16.01 -8.64 12.82
C PHE A 347 -15.09 -7.76 13.68
N ALA A 348 -15.04 -6.48 13.37
CA ALA A 348 -14.39 -5.45 14.17
C ALA A 348 -15.16 -4.13 14.06
N PHE A 349 -15.17 -3.38 15.15
CA PHE A 349 -15.83 -2.07 15.20
C PHE A 349 -14.86 -1.01 15.73
N GLN A 350 -14.82 0.13 15.06
CA GLN A 350 -14.06 1.30 15.47
C GLN A 350 -14.99 2.52 15.57
N LEU A 351 -15.09 3.10 16.74
CA LEU A 351 -15.78 4.37 16.97
C LEU A 351 -14.75 5.52 16.95
N ILE A 352 -14.95 6.48 16.05
CA ILE A 352 -14.16 7.71 15.99
C ILE A 352 -15.05 8.88 16.40
N LYS A 353 -14.65 9.59 17.44
CA LYS A 353 -15.34 10.79 17.92
C LYS A 353 -14.58 12.03 17.49
N LYS A 354 -15.25 12.93 16.77
CA LYS A 354 -14.72 14.21 16.29
C LYS A 354 -15.53 15.38 16.85
N PRO A 355 -15.27 15.80 18.11
CA PRO A 355 -15.94 16.95 18.66
C PRO A 355 -15.54 18.22 17.88
N ILE A 356 -16.53 18.98 17.42
CA ILE A 356 -16.31 20.30 16.84
C ILE A 356 -16.04 21.25 18.01
N SER A 357 -14.85 21.82 18.09
CA SER A 357 -14.57 22.88 19.04
C SER A 357 -15.00 24.22 18.45
N GLU A 358 -15.74 25.01 19.22
CA GLU A 358 -16.10 26.37 18.82
C GLU A 358 -14.88 27.25 18.45
N ALA A 359 -13.68 26.89 18.95
CA ALA A 359 -12.45 27.62 18.63
C ALA A 359 -12.05 27.54 17.15
N ARG A 360 -12.43 26.46 16.41
CA ARG A 360 -12.19 26.36 14.96
C ARG A 360 -13.25 27.14 14.15
N THR A 361 -14.50 27.20 14.65
CA THR A 361 -15.57 28.01 14.01
C THR A 361 -15.34 29.50 14.22
N ARG A 362 -14.55 29.92 15.22
CA ARG A 362 -14.27 31.33 15.52
C ARG A 362 -13.30 32.02 14.55
N LEU A 363 -12.56 31.28 13.73
CA LEU A 363 -11.64 31.89 12.75
C LEU A 363 -12.25 32.10 11.33
N GLY A 364 -13.49 31.63 11.07
CA GLY A 364 -14.24 31.88 9.82
C GLY A 364 -13.53 31.39 8.56
N ASP A 365 -14.23 30.66 7.69
CA ASP A 365 -13.74 30.05 6.44
C ASP A 365 -13.21 31.03 5.36
N SER A 366 -13.06 32.33 5.69
CA SER A 366 -12.66 33.37 4.74
C SER A 366 -11.32 34.05 5.02
N PHE A 367 -10.53 33.55 5.98
CA PHE A 367 -9.23 34.16 6.29
C PHE A 367 -8.07 33.19 6.05
N GLU A 368 -7.22 33.54 5.09
CA GLU A 368 -5.89 32.91 4.92
C GLU A 368 -5.01 33.30 6.12
N ALA A 369 -5.11 32.54 7.23
CA ALA A 369 -4.26 32.72 8.40
C ALA A 369 -2.75 32.62 8.07
N SER A 370 -2.42 32.04 6.91
CA SER A 370 -1.06 31.91 6.38
C SER A 370 -0.44 33.22 5.89
N SER A 371 -1.25 34.28 5.68
CA SER A 371 -0.78 35.59 5.21
C SER A 371 -0.70 36.66 6.30
N MET A 372 -1.14 36.35 7.52
CA MET A 372 -1.17 37.32 8.64
C MET A 372 0.06 37.17 9.54
N THR A 373 0.56 38.27 10.01
CA THR A 373 1.62 38.29 11.03
C THR A 373 1.09 37.82 12.38
N PRO A 374 1.94 37.30 13.29
CA PRO A 374 1.53 36.92 14.64
C PRO A 374 0.84 38.04 15.42
N ALA A 375 1.23 39.29 15.21
CA ALA A 375 0.62 40.47 15.84
C ALA A 375 -0.81 40.70 15.33
N GLU A 376 -1.05 40.59 14.03
CA GLU A 376 -2.40 40.70 13.42
C GLU A 376 -3.34 39.58 13.87
N LEU A 377 -2.82 38.35 14.02
CA LEU A 377 -3.59 37.20 14.53
C LEU A 377 -4.00 37.44 16.01
N LEU A 378 -3.11 37.98 16.83
CA LEU A 378 -3.39 38.32 18.21
C LEU A 378 -4.41 39.45 18.34
N GLU A 379 -4.29 40.49 17.51
CA GLU A 379 -5.27 41.60 17.50
C GLU A 379 -6.68 41.10 17.14
N LEU A 380 -6.78 40.16 16.17
CA LEU A 380 -8.02 39.51 15.80
C LEU A 380 -8.59 38.67 16.94
N TYR A 381 -7.73 37.96 17.65
CA TYR A 381 -8.08 37.16 18.82
C TYR A 381 -8.64 38.02 19.96
N TRP A 382 -7.95 39.13 20.33
CA TRP A 382 -8.42 40.04 21.36
C TRP A 382 -9.78 40.66 21.02
N LYS A 383 -10.00 41.08 19.76
CA LYS A 383 -11.29 41.60 19.31
C LYS A 383 -12.43 40.61 19.48
N ARG A 384 -12.17 39.32 19.32
CA ARG A 384 -13.19 38.26 19.42
C ARG A 384 -13.45 37.78 20.83
N GLN A 385 -12.48 37.91 21.75
CA GLN A 385 -12.66 37.53 23.15
C GLN A 385 -13.48 38.55 23.97
N HIS A 386 -14.05 39.59 23.30
CA HIS A 386 -14.82 40.65 23.95
C HIS A 386 -14.12 41.28 25.15
N ILE A 387 -12.79 41.42 25.10
CA ILE A 387 -12.07 42.22 26.10
C ILE A 387 -12.44 43.65 25.83
N GLU A 388 -13.42 44.19 26.57
CA GLU A 388 -14.00 45.52 26.37
C GLU A 388 -13.07 46.63 26.86
N ASP A 389 -12.17 46.32 27.81
CA ASP A 389 -11.20 47.29 28.37
C ASP A 389 -10.05 47.55 27.38
N GLN A 390 -10.05 48.73 26.79
CA GLN A 390 -9.05 49.16 25.82
C GLN A 390 -7.64 49.26 26.44
N ALA A 391 -7.53 49.62 27.69
CA ALA A 391 -6.23 49.74 28.41
C ALA A 391 -5.60 48.34 28.66
N GLU A 392 -6.42 47.36 28.93
CA GLU A 392 -6.00 45.96 29.07
C GLU A 392 -5.58 45.35 27.74
N ARG A 393 -6.30 45.60 26.63
CA ARG A 393 -5.88 45.23 25.27
C ARG A 393 -4.53 45.77 24.87
N GLU A 394 -4.29 47.09 25.09
CA GLU A 394 -3.04 47.71 24.72
C GLU A 394 -1.87 47.14 25.54
N ARG A 395 -2.12 46.80 26.83
CA ARG A 395 -1.13 46.15 27.68
C ARG A 395 -0.81 44.73 27.20
N LEU A 396 -1.79 43.94 26.86
CA LEU A 396 -1.61 42.58 26.36
C LEU A 396 -0.92 42.56 25.01
N GLN A 397 -1.27 43.49 24.11
CA GLN A 397 -0.66 43.64 22.80
C GLN A 397 0.84 43.95 22.94
N LYS A 398 1.20 44.90 23.80
CA LYS A 398 2.59 45.27 24.04
C LYS A 398 3.43 44.13 24.63
N LEU A 399 2.87 43.36 25.57
CA LEU A 399 3.51 42.18 26.12
C LEU A 399 3.73 41.09 25.06
N ALA A 400 2.76 40.89 24.18
CA ALA A 400 2.87 39.91 23.11
C ALA A 400 3.91 40.32 22.05
N GLU A 401 4.00 41.59 21.70
CA GLU A 401 5.02 42.12 20.79
C GLU A 401 6.43 41.96 21.37
N GLU A 402 6.61 42.18 22.67
CA GLU A 402 7.88 41.95 23.37
C GLU A 402 8.30 40.48 23.33
N LEU A 403 7.35 39.53 23.55
CA LEU A 403 7.61 38.08 23.50
C LEU A 403 7.91 37.59 22.09
N ILE A 404 7.22 38.10 21.09
CA ILE A 404 7.44 37.77 19.66
C ILE A 404 8.83 38.26 19.23
N ALA A 405 9.23 39.47 19.63
CA ALA A 405 10.55 40.02 19.35
C ALA A 405 11.67 39.21 19.98
N GLN A 406 11.47 38.73 21.23
CA GLN A 406 12.44 37.85 21.90
C GLN A 406 12.58 36.48 21.25
N SER A 407 11.50 35.92 20.71
CA SER A 407 11.51 34.61 20.03
C SER A 407 12.17 34.63 18.64
N GLN A 408 12.31 35.78 18.01
CA GLN A 408 12.98 35.96 16.71
C GLN A 408 14.51 36.17 16.85
N ILE A 409 15.01 36.29 18.04
CA ILE A 409 16.45 36.53 18.35
C ILE A 409 17.13 35.24 18.86
N SER A 410 16.36 34.18 19.10
CA SER A 410 16.84 32.84 19.48
C SER A 410 16.87 31.91 18.25
#